data_eadb70442e500c810622a691176b2cb9
#
_entry.id   eadb70442e500c810622a691176b2cb9
#
_cell.length_a   1.000
_cell.length_b   1.000
_cell.length_c   1.000
_cell.angle_alpha   90.00
_cell.angle_beta   90.00
_cell.angle_gamma   90.00
#
_symmetry.space_group_name_H-M   'P 1'
#
loop_
_entity.id
_entity.type
_entity.pdbx_description
1 polymer ?
#
loop_
_entity_poly.entity_id
_entity_poly.type
_entity_poly.pdbx_seq_one_letter_code
_entity_poly.pdbx_strand_id
1 'polypeptide(L)'
;MQAGDTFLLGDGSHLWIVISDPAKHAGHFIIVNLTTDVFRAGKDCELSPGDHEWINKKCYVSFGDARRVSPAEAAKILSLMPNGTITKHFPMKLSVLQKIISAGKQSKALSEGYKTFL
;
A
#
# COMPACT_ATOMS: atom_id res chain seq x y z
N MET A 1 -3.48 5.38 11.40
CA MET A 1 -3.31 5.20 9.95
C MET A 1 -4.65 5.25 9.25
N GLN A 2 -4.66 5.76 8.03
CA GLN A 2 -5.88 5.88 7.23
C GLN A 2 -5.57 5.51 5.78
N ALA A 3 -6.60 5.25 4.98
CA ALA A 3 -6.44 4.93 3.56
C ALA A 3 -5.66 6.05 2.86
N GLY A 4 -4.71 5.67 2.04
CA GLY A 4 -3.81 6.60 1.35
C GLY A 4 -2.49 6.85 2.07
N ASP A 5 -2.36 6.52 3.33
CA ASP A 5 -1.08 6.65 4.04
C ASP A 5 -0.02 5.76 3.39
N THR A 6 1.22 6.27 3.34
CA THR A 6 2.36 5.57 2.76
C THR A 6 3.53 5.55 3.73
N PHE A 7 4.32 4.48 3.67
CA PHE A 7 5.50 4.35 4.53
C PHE A 7 6.51 3.37 3.94
N LEU A 8 7.77 3.52 4.36
CA LEU A 8 8.86 2.61 4.02
C LEU A 8 9.15 1.70 5.21
N LEU A 9 9.33 0.41 4.94
CA LEU A 9 9.76 -0.57 5.94
C LEU A 9 11.26 -0.84 5.78
N GLY A 10 11.98 -0.95 6.91
CA GLY A 10 13.36 -1.40 6.93
C GLY A 10 14.28 -0.59 6.02
N ASP A 11 14.83 -1.22 5.00
CA ASP A 11 15.82 -0.63 4.09
C ASP A 11 15.25 0.41 3.12
N GLY A 12 13.93 0.62 3.12
CA GLY A 12 13.29 1.59 2.24
C GLY A 12 13.18 1.15 0.78
N SER A 13 13.36 -0.14 0.47
CA SER A 13 13.34 -0.64 -0.90
C SER A 13 11.96 -0.62 -1.55
N HIS A 14 10.90 -0.64 -0.76
CA HIS A 14 9.52 -0.63 -1.25
C HIS A 14 8.66 0.36 -0.46
N LEU A 15 7.84 1.11 -1.20
CA LEU A 15 6.82 1.96 -0.60
C LEU A 15 5.57 1.12 -0.37
N TRP A 16 5.05 1.14 0.86
CA TRP A 16 3.81 0.49 1.23
C TRP A 16 2.69 1.53 1.28
N ILE A 17 1.49 1.12 0.89
CA ILE A 17 0.32 2.00 0.78
C ILE A 17 -0.85 1.34 1.51
N VAL A 18 -1.52 2.09 2.38
CA VAL A 18 -2.78 1.68 3.01
C VAL A 18 -3.90 1.88 2.00
N ILE A 19 -4.56 0.80 1.59
CA ILE A 19 -5.58 0.85 0.53
C ILE A 19 -7.00 0.63 1.03
N SER A 20 -7.20 0.48 2.34
CA SER A 20 -8.53 0.36 2.92
C SER A 20 -8.64 1.20 4.20
N ASP A 21 -9.87 1.51 4.61
CA ASP A 21 -10.14 2.37 5.76
C ASP A 21 -10.22 1.54 7.04
N PRO A 22 -9.27 1.70 7.98
CA PRO A 22 -9.32 0.98 9.26
C PRO A 22 -10.60 1.23 10.05
N ALA A 23 -11.17 2.43 9.97
CA ALA A 23 -12.38 2.78 10.73
C ALA A 23 -13.59 1.95 10.31
N LYS A 24 -13.59 1.41 9.10
CA LYS A 24 -14.69 0.58 8.57
C LYS A 24 -14.54 -0.91 8.87
N HIS A 25 -13.39 -1.33 9.42
CA HIS A 25 -13.05 -2.74 9.58
C HIS A 25 -12.44 -3.04 10.96
N ALA A 26 -12.96 -2.40 12.01
CA ALA A 26 -12.52 -2.60 13.39
C ALA A 26 -11.01 -2.42 13.58
N GLY A 27 -10.41 -1.48 12.86
CA GLY A 27 -8.99 -1.17 12.94
C GLY A 27 -8.08 -2.02 12.05
N HIS A 28 -8.61 -3.02 11.35
CA HIS A 28 -7.87 -3.81 10.37
C HIS A 28 -7.84 -3.11 9.03
N PHE A 29 -6.74 -3.23 8.30
CA PHE A 29 -6.62 -2.65 6.96
C PHE A 29 -5.67 -3.45 6.08
N ILE A 30 -5.74 -3.20 4.78
CA ILE A 30 -4.90 -3.84 3.78
C ILE A 30 -3.81 -2.87 3.33
N ILE A 31 -2.59 -3.39 3.22
CA ILE A 31 -1.46 -2.67 2.62
C ILE A 31 -0.94 -3.44 1.40
N VAL A 32 -0.47 -2.70 0.42
CA VAL A 32 0.21 -3.22 -0.76
C VAL A 32 1.51 -2.46 -0.94
N ASN A 33 2.45 -3.04 -1.70
CA ASN A 33 3.69 -2.35 -2.01
C ASN A 33 3.83 -2.05 -3.51
N LEU A 34 4.79 -1.18 -3.83
CA LEU A 34 5.18 -0.86 -5.18
C LEU A 34 6.50 -1.55 -5.51
N THR A 35 6.62 -2.05 -6.73
CA THR A 35 7.87 -2.63 -7.24
C THR A 35 8.08 -2.22 -8.70
N THR A 36 9.35 -2.13 -9.11
CA THR A 36 9.68 -1.93 -10.52
C THR A 36 9.73 -3.24 -11.31
N ASP A 37 9.63 -4.38 -10.62
CA ASP A 37 9.67 -5.71 -11.23
C ASP A 37 8.27 -6.13 -11.70
N VAL A 38 8.02 -5.94 -13.00
CA VAL A 38 6.73 -6.30 -13.61
C VAL A 38 6.47 -7.81 -13.57
N PHE A 39 7.50 -8.63 -13.59
CA PHE A 39 7.33 -10.08 -13.53
C PHE A 39 6.83 -10.53 -12.17
N ARG A 40 7.25 -9.84 -11.10
CA ARG A 40 6.75 -10.11 -9.76
C ARG A 40 5.33 -9.57 -9.55
N ALA A 41 5.09 -8.32 -9.96
CA ALA A 41 3.84 -7.63 -9.65
C ALA A 41 2.71 -7.90 -10.65
N GLY A 42 3.08 -8.17 -11.93
CA GLY A 42 2.12 -8.10 -13.02
C GLY A 42 1.77 -6.66 -13.39
N LYS A 43 0.81 -6.49 -14.28
CA LYS A 43 0.43 -5.18 -14.83
C LYS A 43 -0.96 -4.72 -14.39
N ASP A 44 -1.46 -5.21 -13.26
CA ASP A 44 -2.81 -4.88 -12.80
C ASP A 44 -2.96 -3.38 -12.50
N CYS A 45 -1.91 -2.74 -11.99
CA CYS A 45 -1.91 -1.31 -11.72
C CYS A 45 -0.50 -0.74 -11.91
N GLU A 46 -0.33 0.04 -12.98
CA GLU A 46 0.92 0.72 -13.29
C GLU A 46 0.86 2.15 -12.78
N LEU A 47 1.92 2.59 -12.10
CA LEU A 47 2.09 3.97 -11.64
C LEU A 47 3.33 4.57 -12.27
N SER A 48 3.33 5.90 -12.43
CA SER A 48 4.38 6.66 -13.10
C SER A 48 4.89 7.79 -12.22
N PRO A 49 6.08 8.35 -12.52
CA PRO A 49 6.54 9.58 -11.87
C PRO A 49 5.44 10.66 -11.92
N GLY A 50 5.21 11.32 -10.79
CA GLY A 50 4.11 12.27 -10.64
C GLY A 50 2.90 11.72 -9.89
N ASP A 51 2.73 10.40 -9.83
CA ASP A 51 1.66 9.78 -9.05
C ASP A 51 1.92 9.86 -7.55
N HIS A 52 3.19 9.83 -7.16
CA HIS A 52 3.65 10.06 -5.79
C HIS A 52 5.09 10.56 -5.82
N GLU A 53 5.48 11.36 -4.84
CA GLU A 53 6.81 11.97 -4.78
C GLU A 53 7.94 10.92 -4.72
N TRP A 54 7.71 9.78 -4.08
CA TRP A 54 8.68 8.69 -4.00
C TRP A 54 8.93 8.01 -5.36
N ILE A 55 7.97 8.07 -6.29
CA ILE A 55 8.04 7.37 -7.56
C ILE A 55 8.91 8.16 -8.54
N ASN A 56 10.08 7.64 -8.90
CA ASN A 56 11.01 8.27 -9.84
C ASN A 56 11.11 7.54 -11.18
N LYS A 57 10.48 6.38 -11.31
CA LYS A 57 10.35 5.62 -12.55
C LYS A 57 9.09 4.76 -12.50
N LYS A 58 8.65 4.29 -13.68
CA LYS A 58 7.49 3.40 -13.78
C LYS A 58 7.58 2.25 -12.78
N CYS A 59 6.49 2.01 -12.06
CA CYS A 59 6.39 0.92 -11.10
C CYS A 59 4.99 0.31 -11.13
N TYR A 60 4.81 -0.77 -10.38
CA TYR A 60 3.59 -1.58 -10.39
C TYR A 60 3.18 -1.87 -8.96
N VAL A 61 1.87 -1.86 -8.71
CA VAL A 61 1.32 -2.30 -7.43
C VAL A 61 1.38 -3.82 -7.36
N SER A 62 2.02 -4.35 -6.33
CA SER A 62 2.14 -5.79 -6.13
C SER A 62 1.01 -6.28 -5.22
N PHE A 63 -0.13 -6.63 -5.82
CA PHE A 63 -1.27 -7.15 -5.07
C PHE A 63 -1.02 -8.53 -4.48
N GLY A 64 -0.12 -9.31 -5.06
CA GLY A 64 0.29 -10.60 -4.52
C GLY A 64 1.05 -10.51 -3.20
N ASP A 65 1.65 -9.35 -2.92
CA ASP A 65 2.36 -9.09 -1.66
C ASP A 65 1.48 -8.39 -0.61
N ALA A 66 0.18 -8.24 -0.88
CA ALA A 66 -0.73 -7.58 0.04
C ALA A 66 -0.75 -8.25 1.41
N ARG A 67 -0.92 -7.43 2.45
CA ARG A 67 -1.01 -7.90 3.84
C ARG A 67 -2.18 -7.25 4.54
N ARG A 68 -2.83 -8.01 5.42
CA ARG A 68 -3.78 -7.47 6.38
C ARG A 68 -3.03 -7.08 7.64
N VAL A 69 -3.21 -5.85 8.07
CA VAL A 69 -2.61 -5.29 9.28
C VAL A 69 -3.68 -5.23 10.36
N SER A 70 -3.41 -5.86 11.52
CA SER A 70 -4.28 -5.80 12.68
C SER A 70 -4.06 -4.51 13.48
N PRO A 71 -4.99 -4.14 14.41
CA PRO A 71 -4.75 -3.00 15.28
C PRO A 71 -3.46 -3.07 16.08
N ALA A 72 -3.07 -4.25 16.56
CA ALA A 72 -1.81 -4.45 17.29
C ALA A 72 -0.60 -4.23 16.39
N GLU A 73 -0.64 -4.75 15.16
CA GLU A 73 0.42 -4.55 14.18
C GLU A 73 0.52 -3.08 13.75
N ALA A 74 -0.61 -2.40 13.59
CA ALA A 74 -0.65 -0.97 13.28
C ALA A 74 0.02 -0.14 14.39
N ALA A 75 -0.27 -0.44 15.66
CA ALA A 75 0.36 0.21 16.79
C ALA A 75 1.88 0.00 16.78
N LYS A 76 2.34 -1.20 16.45
CA LYS A 76 3.77 -1.49 16.33
C LYS A 76 4.43 -0.70 15.20
N ILE A 77 3.78 -0.62 14.04
CA ILE A 77 4.27 0.19 12.91
C ILE A 77 4.45 1.65 13.34
N LEU A 78 3.43 2.23 13.99
CA LEU A 78 3.49 3.60 14.47
C LEU A 78 4.59 3.81 15.52
N SER A 79 4.81 2.83 16.39
CA SER A 79 5.85 2.90 17.44
C SER A 79 7.27 2.91 16.89
N LEU A 80 7.48 2.41 15.67
CA LEU A 80 8.79 2.34 15.02
C LEU A 80 9.11 3.57 14.15
N MET A 81 8.15 4.49 13.99
CA MET A 81 8.38 5.71 13.19
C MET A 81 9.31 6.72 13.88
N PRO A 82 9.19 7.00 15.21
CA PRO A 82 10.04 7.99 15.85
C PRO A 82 11.54 7.66 15.82
N ASN A 83 11.92 6.37 15.78
CA ASN A 83 13.32 5.96 15.74
C ASN A 83 13.85 5.75 14.32
N GLY A 84 13.03 6.00 13.29
CA GLY A 84 13.43 5.88 11.88
C GLY A 84 13.44 4.46 11.31
N THR A 85 13.05 3.44 12.08
CA THR A 85 12.95 2.06 11.57
C THR A 85 11.89 1.98 10.47
N ILE A 86 10.79 2.72 10.63
CA ILE A 86 9.75 2.89 9.62
C ILE A 86 9.64 4.39 9.32
N THR A 87 9.68 4.75 8.04
CA THR A 87 9.61 6.15 7.61
C THR A 87 8.27 6.41 6.94
N LYS A 88 7.49 7.34 7.51
CA LYS A 88 6.24 7.78 6.90
C LYS A 88 6.56 8.73 5.74
N HIS A 89 5.86 8.54 4.61
CA HIS A 89 5.91 9.42 3.45
C HIS A 89 4.61 10.20 3.27
N PHE A 90 4.57 11.08 2.27
CA PHE A 90 3.36 11.82 1.92
C PHE A 90 2.24 10.86 1.54
N PRO A 91 0.98 11.18 1.88
CA PRO A 91 -0.14 10.35 1.47
C PRO A 91 -0.25 10.25 -0.04
N MET A 92 -0.79 9.13 -0.53
CA MET A 92 -1.11 8.96 -1.93
C MET A 92 -2.22 9.94 -2.34
N LYS A 93 -2.11 10.55 -3.51
CA LYS A 93 -3.18 11.39 -4.06
C LYS A 93 -4.47 10.58 -4.14
N LEU A 94 -5.61 11.21 -3.84
CA LEU A 94 -6.90 10.51 -3.84
C LEU A 94 -7.20 9.84 -5.18
N SER A 95 -6.92 10.51 -6.30
CA SER A 95 -7.15 9.95 -7.63
C SER A 95 -6.31 8.70 -7.89
N VAL A 96 -5.08 8.69 -7.41
CA VAL A 96 -4.18 7.53 -7.54
C VAL A 96 -4.63 6.41 -6.62
N LEU A 97 -5.02 6.71 -5.39
CA LEU A 97 -5.56 5.73 -4.44
C LEU A 97 -6.81 5.06 -5.02
N GLN A 98 -7.72 5.82 -5.62
CA GLN A 98 -8.92 5.28 -6.27
C GLN A 98 -8.56 4.34 -7.42
N LYS A 99 -7.56 4.70 -8.22
CA LYS A 99 -7.03 3.84 -9.29
C LYS A 99 -6.52 2.51 -8.72
N ILE A 100 -5.76 2.55 -7.63
CA ILE A 100 -5.21 1.36 -6.98
C ILE A 100 -6.34 0.48 -6.44
N ILE A 101 -7.30 1.06 -5.75
CA ILE A 101 -8.44 0.32 -5.18
C ILE A 101 -9.26 -0.35 -6.29
N SER A 102 -9.55 0.38 -7.37
CA SER A 102 -10.30 -0.16 -8.51
C SER A 102 -9.55 -1.33 -9.15
N ALA A 103 -8.23 -1.20 -9.34
CA ALA A 103 -7.41 -2.27 -9.87
C ALA A 103 -7.36 -3.47 -8.92
N GLY A 104 -7.30 -3.24 -7.61
CA GLY A 104 -7.32 -4.29 -6.60
C GLY A 104 -8.58 -5.14 -6.63
N LYS A 105 -9.73 -4.49 -6.81
CA LYS A 105 -11.02 -5.18 -6.94
C LYS A 105 -11.08 -6.10 -8.16
N GLN A 106 -10.33 -5.80 -9.21
CA GLN A 106 -10.25 -6.59 -10.44
C GLN A 106 -9.08 -7.58 -10.46
N SER A 107 -8.11 -7.41 -9.59
CA SER A 107 -6.88 -8.21 -9.61
C SER A 107 -7.14 -9.65 -9.23
N LYS A 108 -6.57 -10.59 -10.00
CA LYS A 108 -6.55 -12.01 -9.66
C LYS A 108 -5.48 -12.34 -8.61
N ALA A 109 -4.53 -11.43 -8.41
CA ALA A 109 -3.45 -11.62 -7.44
C ALA A 109 -3.87 -11.27 -6.01
N LEU A 110 -4.86 -10.37 -5.84
CA LEU A 110 -5.39 -10.02 -4.53
C LEU A 110 -6.43 -11.05 -4.09
N SER A 111 -6.28 -11.60 -2.88
CA SER A 111 -7.21 -12.60 -2.37
C SER A 111 -8.63 -12.02 -2.23
N GLU A 112 -9.63 -12.87 -2.44
CA GLU A 112 -11.04 -12.46 -2.32
C GLU A 112 -11.37 -11.96 -0.91
N GLY A 113 -10.78 -12.59 0.14
CA GLY A 113 -10.94 -12.13 1.52
C GLY A 113 -10.43 -10.71 1.73
N TYR A 114 -9.32 -10.35 1.10
CA TYR A 114 -8.78 -8.99 1.20
C TYR A 114 -9.61 -7.97 0.42
N LYS A 115 -10.20 -8.38 -0.70
CA LYS A 115 -11.09 -7.49 -1.49
C LYS A 115 -12.29 -7.01 -0.69
N THR A 116 -12.72 -7.75 0.33
CA THR A 116 -13.85 -7.34 1.18
C THR A 116 -13.55 -6.07 1.98
N PHE A 117 -12.27 -5.70 2.12
CA PHE A 117 -11.85 -4.47 2.79
C PHE A 117 -11.90 -3.24 1.87
N LEU A 118 -11.95 -3.45 0.57
CA LEU A 118 -11.94 -2.35 -0.42
C LEU A 118 -13.40 -1.83 -0.73
#